data_bfb79f697b9cf72d4313fb706d19d058
#
_entry.id   bfb79f697b9cf72d4313fb706d19d058
#
_cell.length_a   1.000
_cell.length_b   1.000
_cell.length_c   1.000
_cell.angle_alpha   90.00
_cell.angle_beta   90.00
_cell.angle_gamma   90.00
#
_symmetry.space_group_name_H-M   'P 1'
#
loop_
_entity.id
_entity.type
_entity.pdbx_description
1 polymer ?
#
loop_
_entity_poly.entity_id
_entity_poly.type
_entity_poly.pdbx_seq_one_letter_code
_entity_poly.pdbx_strand_id
1 'polypeptide(L)'
;MNVQDLMDTLDKIAPLKFAEPWDKVGLQLGVADRAIGGGQDGSVLLTIDLTEEVLAEAMKKQIGVIVAYHPPLWTPLTKLTDATHTERIIRGAAEAGIAIYTPHTALDAAPGGVTDWLCEGIGSARGQSKPGVIDGDCRALSPAVGGDVGREVKVITFVPKDQIDHVRSALGTAGAGGIGDYKLCSFTTAGEGTFLPGPGTNPTIGTPGSLARVDEVRLEMVCEKRALPLVIETLRHLHPYEEPAYDIVELVPEPLRRIGSGRRLTLDQPAHMGDLIDRLKAHLGRSRMRYAIAGDDRPFRTIGVVPGSGASLVDLARSEGCEVLITGEMTHHEISAARQSGISILLAGHTNTERGYLPRLQDRLHELCPQLNVVIAEDDRDCLVVG
;
A
#
# COMPACT_ATOMS: atom_id res chain seq x y z
N MET A 1 2.83 26.55 -6.85
CA MET A 1 2.38 25.16 -6.64
C MET A 1 0.85 25.13 -6.70
N ASN A 2 0.27 24.16 -7.35
CA ASN A 2 -1.18 23.91 -7.36
C ASN A 2 -1.52 22.68 -6.48
N VAL A 3 -2.81 22.37 -6.33
CA VAL A 3 -3.27 21.23 -5.51
C VAL A 3 -2.78 19.90 -6.10
N GLN A 4 -2.71 19.77 -7.45
CA GLN A 4 -2.19 18.56 -8.10
C GLN A 4 -0.72 18.32 -7.76
N ASP A 5 0.12 19.35 -7.79
CA ASP A 5 1.54 19.22 -7.43
C ASP A 5 1.73 18.70 -5.99
N LEU A 6 0.86 19.15 -5.06
CA LEU A 6 0.85 18.65 -3.68
C LEU A 6 0.37 17.19 -3.62
N MET A 7 -0.67 16.83 -4.36
CA MET A 7 -1.16 15.45 -4.45
C MET A 7 -0.08 14.52 -4.99
N ASP A 8 0.64 14.92 -6.04
CA ASP A 8 1.74 14.16 -6.62
C ASP A 8 2.91 13.99 -5.63
N THR A 9 3.11 15.00 -4.77
CA THR A 9 4.11 14.92 -3.69
C THR A 9 3.67 13.98 -2.58
N LEU A 10 2.40 14.05 -2.17
CA LEU A 10 1.82 13.15 -1.17
C LEU A 10 1.78 11.70 -1.70
N ASP A 11 1.55 11.49 -3.00
CA ASP A 11 1.59 10.15 -3.61
C ASP A 11 2.99 9.54 -3.60
N LYS A 12 4.07 10.35 -3.61
CA LYS A 12 5.45 9.84 -3.38
C LYS A 12 5.67 9.40 -1.93
N ILE A 13 4.96 10.02 -0.98
CA ILE A 13 5.02 9.66 0.45
C ILE A 13 4.14 8.46 0.75
N ALA A 14 2.89 8.49 0.28
CA ALA A 14 1.84 7.51 0.55
C ALA A 14 1.00 7.27 -0.71
N PRO A 15 1.47 6.43 -1.64
CA PRO A 15 0.73 6.15 -2.87
C PRO A 15 -0.68 5.64 -2.60
N LEU A 16 -1.70 6.33 -3.09
CA LEU A 16 -3.11 6.00 -2.84
C LEU A 16 -3.50 4.59 -3.30
N LYS A 17 -2.77 4.01 -4.25
CA LYS A 17 -2.96 2.63 -4.68
C LYS A 17 -2.74 1.57 -3.59
N PHE A 18 -2.13 1.96 -2.46
CA PHE A 18 -1.90 1.09 -1.30
C PHE A 18 -2.93 1.28 -0.19
N ALA A 19 -3.89 2.21 -0.39
CA ALA A 19 -5.01 2.33 0.53
C ALA A 19 -5.88 1.08 0.52
N GLU A 20 -6.56 0.84 1.64
CA GLU A 20 -7.55 -0.24 1.73
C GLU A 20 -8.70 -0.02 0.73
N PRO A 21 -9.24 -1.10 0.10
CA PRO A 21 -10.26 -0.96 -0.93
C PRO A 21 -11.57 -0.29 -0.49
N TRP A 22 -11.86 -0.32 0.81
CA TRP A 22 -13.05 0.30 1.41
C TRP A 22 -12.84 1.78 1.76
N ASP A 23 -11.59 2.27 1.73
CA ASP A 23 -11.21 3.60 2.22
C ASP A 23 -11.67 4.73 1.29
N LYS A 24 -11.71 5.96 1.82
CA LYS A 24 -12.14 7.17 1.13
C LYS A 24 -10.99 8.18 1.04
N VAL A 25 -9.89 7.77 0.37
CA VAL A 25 -8.67 8.56 0.25
C VAL A 25 -8.66 9.51 -0.95
N GLY A 26 -7.74 10.43 -0.96
CA GLY A 26 -7.50 11.37 -2.06
C GLY A 26 -8.14 12.74 -1.82
N LEU A 27 -8.37 13.48 -2.91
CA LEU A 27 -8.99 14.80 -2.86
C LEU A 27 -10.48 14.69 -2.51
N GLN A 28 -10.83 15.17 -1.31
CA GLN A 28 -12.22 15.13 -0.81
C GLN A 28 -13.02 16.37 -1.24
N LEU A 29 -12.35 17.53 -1.32
CA LEU A 29 -12.93 18.80 -1.73
C LEU A 29 -11.84 19.61 -2.43
N GLY A 30 -12.19 20.27 -3.53
CA GLY A 30 -11.28 21.20 -4.22
C GLY A 30 -11.15 20.94 -5.70
N VAL A 31 -10.29 21.71 -6.34
CA VAL A 31 -9.97 21.65 -7.77
C VAL A 31 -8.48 21.44 -7.92
N ALA A 32 -8.07 20.36 -8.61
CA ALA A 32 -6.68 19.94 -8.71
C ALA A 32 -5.75 21.01 -9.31
N ASP A 33 -6.17 21.68 -10.36
CA ASP A 33 -5.36 22.71 -11.06
C ASP A 33 -5.35 24.08 -10.35
N ARG A 34 -6.08 24.21 -9.23
CA ARG A 34 -6.14 25.46 -8.49
C ARG A 34 -4.82 25.72 -7.74
N ALA A 35 -4.31 26.96 -7.83
CA ALA A 35 -3.17 27.37 -7.01
C ALA A 35 -3.50 27.25 -5.51
N ILE A 36 -2.54 26.77 -4.73
CA ILE A 36 -2.69 26.69 -3.28
C ILE A 36 -2.66 28.12 -2.71
N GLY A 37 -3.73 28.52 -2.01
CA GLY A 37 -3.83 29.79 -1.32
C GLY A 37 -2.89 29.89 -0.10
N GLY A 38 -2.82 31.07 0.52
CA GLY A 38 -2.06 31.26 1.78
C GLY A 38 -0.66 31.87 1.61
N GLY A 39 -0.50 32.82 0.69
CA GLY A 39 0.76 33.54 0.44
C GLY A 39 1.43 33.20 -0.88
N GLN A 40 2.68 33.66 -1.09
CA GLN A 40 3.39 33.47 -2.36
C GLN A 40 3.65 32.01 -2.68
N ASP A 41 3.83 31.15 -1.66
CA ASP A 41 4.27 29.76 -1.81
C ASP A 41 3.19 28.73 -1.47
N GLY A 42 2.04 29.17 -0.96
CA GLY A 42 0.93 28.31 -0.52
C GLY A 42 1.09 27.80 0.91
N SER A 43 -0.04 27.53 1.58
CA SER A 43 -0.08 27.02 2.96
C SER A 43 -0.90 25.75 3.10
N VAL A 44 -0.33 24.77 3.80
CA VAL A 44 -0.95 23.46 4.09
C VAL A 44 -1.05 23.26 5.60
N LEU A 45 -2.21 22.81 6.06
CA LEU A 45 -2.44 22.44 7.46
C LEU A 45 -2.59 20.93 7.56
N LEU A 46 -1.84 20.29 8.45
CA LEU A 46 -1.92 18.87 8.76
C LEU A 46 -2.78 18.65 10.01
N THR A 47 -3.67 17.70 9.96
CA THR A 47 -4.53 17.32 11.10
C THR A 47 -4.84 15.83 11.07
N ILE A 48 -5.14 15.24 12.23
CA ILE A 48 -5.73 13.89 12.30
C ILE A 48 -7.22 13.99 12.01
N ASP A 49 -7.95 14.77 12.82
CA ASP A 49 -9.38 14.97 12.69
C ASP A 49 -9.69 16.39 12.23
N LEU A 50 -10.40 16.51 11.10
CA LEU A 50 -10.89 17.81 10.65
C LEU A 50 -12.20 18.16 11.37
N THR A 51 -12.08 18.97 12.42
CA THR A 51 -13.23 19.50 13.21
C THR A 51 -13.58 20.93 12.76
N GLU A 52 -14.68 21.48 13.32
CA GLU A 52 -15.06 22.87 13.07
C GLU A 52 -14.02 23.85 13.62
N GLU A 53 -13.37 23.51 14.75
CA GLU A 53 -12.30 24.29 15.36
C GLU A 53 -11.06 24.31 14.47
N VAL A 54 -10.65 23.15 13.94
CA VAL A 54 -9.53 23.02 13.00
C VAL A 54 -9.81 23.79 11.70
N LEU A 55 -11.05 23.73 11.19
CA LEU A 55 -11.44 24.54 10.03
C LEU A 55 -11.33 26.04 10.33
N ALA A 56 -11.82 26.50 11.51
CA ALA A 56 -11.74 27.90 11.92
C ALA A 56 -10.27 28.36 12.04
N GLU A 57 -9.40 27.51 12.59
CA GLU A 57 -7.94 27.75 12.62
C GLU A 57 -7.37 27.89 11.19
N ALA A 58 -7.74 26.98 10.28
CA ALA A 58 -7.29 27.00 8.88
C ALA A 58 -7.72 28.31 8.17
N MET A 59 -8.95 28.75 8.37
CA MET A 59 -9.47 30.01 7.83
C MET A 59 -8.71 31.21 8.38
N LYS A 60 -8.47 31.26 9.71
CA LYS A 60 -7.73 32.33 10.37
C LYS A 60 -6.27 32.41 9.89
N LYS A 61 -5.62 31.27 9.67
CA LYS A 61 -4.25 31.16 9.17
C LYS A 61 -4.16 31.27 7.64
N GLN A 62 -5.28 31.50 6.95
CA GLN A 62 -5.37 31.61 5.48
C GLN A 62 -4.78 30.38 4.76
N ILE A 63 -5.09 29.19 5.27
CA ILE A 63 -4.64 27.91 4.69
C ILE A 63 -5.33 27.66 3.34
N GLY A 64 -4.57 27.20 2.35
CA GLY A 64 -5.09 26.84 1.05
C GLY A 64 -5.50 25.38 0.92
N VAL A 65 -4.84 24.46 1.65
CA VAL A 65 -5.13 23.02 1.65
C VAL A 65 -5.06 22.46 3.06
N ILE A 66 -6.04 21.66 3.44
CA ILE A 66 -6.01 20.82 4.65
C ILE A 66 -5.70 19.38 4.24
N VAL A 67 -4.67 18.80 4.81
CA VAL A 67 -4.37 17.36 4.74
C VAL A 67 -4.88 16.74 6.04
N ALA A 68 -6.08 16.16 5.98
CA ALA A 68 -6.71 15.47 7.09
C ALA A 68 -6.40 13.97 7.00
N TYR A 69 -5.82 13.40 8.06
CA TYR A 69 -5.54 11.97 8.08
C TYR A 69 -6.82 11.16 7.93
N HIS A 70 -7.82 11.41 8.79
CA HIS A 70 -9.14 10.80 8.65
C HIS A 70 -9.99 11.52 7.58
N PRO A 71 -10.65 10.78 6.66
CA PRO A 71 -11.49 11.38 5.64
C PRO A 71 -12.76 12.00 6.24
N PRO A 72 -12.96 13.31 6.11
CA PRO A 72 -14.18 13.96 6.64
C PRO A 72 -15.44 13.53 5.87
N LEU A 73 -15.29 13.13 4.59
CA LEU A 73 -16.38 12.58 3.78
C LEU A 73 -16.41 11.03 3.83
N TRP A 74 -16.46 10.47 5.03
CA TRP A 74 -16.61 9.03 5.21
C TRP A 74 -17.89 8.47 4.61
N THR A 75 -19.00 9.18 4.84
CA THR A 75 -20.31 8.89 4.25
C THR A 75 -20.63 9.91 3.18
N PRO A 76 -21.09 9.51 1.97
CA PRO A 76 -21.49 10.44 0.93
C PRO A 76 -22.57 11.42 1.41
N LEU A 77 -22.37 12.71 1.12
CA LEU A 77 -23.38 13.74 1.38
C LEU A 77 -24.42 13.73 0.26
N THR A 78 -25.71 13.68 0.62
CA THR A 78 -26.82 13.82 -0.34
C THR A 78 -27.32 15.25 -0.46
N LYS A 79 -26.92 16.13 0.46
CA LYS A 79 -27.21 17.55 0.51
C LYS A 79 -26.08 18.27 1.22
N LEU A 80 -25.97 19.57 1.01
CA LEU A 80 -24.97 20.41 1.65
C LEU A 80 -25.68 21.58 2.32
N THR A 81 -25.97 21.42 3.62
CA THR A 81 -26.63 22.41 4.49
C THR A 81 -25.74 22.72 5.69
N ASP A 82 -26.33 23.08 6.82
CA ASP A 82 -25.65 23.28 8.11
C ASP A 82 -26.15 22.32 9.19
N ALA A 83 -26.92 21.30 8.79
CA ALA A 83 -27.61 20.41 9.73
C ALA A 83 -26.63 19.51 10.52
N THR A 84 -25.54 19.08 9.90
CA THR A 84 -24.52 18.23 10.54
C THR A 84 -23.17 18.93 10.60
N HIS A 85 -22.30 18.50 11.52
CA HIS A 85 -20.92 19.02 11.59
C HIS A 85 -20.17 18.82 10.28
N THR A 86 -20.30 17.65 9.63
CA THR A 86 -19.67 17.38 8.33
C THR A 86 -20.15 18.35 7.25
N GLU A 87 -21.47 18.61 7.16
CA GLU A 87 -21.99 19.60 6.20
C GLU A 87 -21.42 20.99 6.45
N ARG A 88 -21.34 21.44 7.74
CA ARG A 88 -20.76 22.75 8.08
C ARG A 88 -19.28 22.84 7.74
N ILE A 89 -18.49 21.80 8.01
CA ILE A 89 -17.07 21.73 7.67
C ILE A 89 -16.87 21.82 6.15
N ILE A 90 -17.55 20.96 5.39
CA ILE A 90 -17.38 20.91 3.93
C ILE A 90 -17.86 22.21 3.27
N ARG A 91 -19.01 22.76 3.70
CA ARG A 91 -19.51 24.04 3.19
C ARG A 91 -18.57 25.19 3.54
N GLY A 92 -18.12 25.30 4.79
CA GLY A 92 -17.19 26.35 5.22
C GLY A 92 -15.86 26.29 4.49
N ALA A 93 -15.30 25.09 4.29
CA ALA A 93 -14.08 24.91 3.51
C ALA A 93 -14.27 25.31 2.04
N ALA A 94 -15.42 24.95 1.42
CA ALA A 94 -15.76 25.32 0.05
C ALA A 94 -15.91 26.86 -0.11
N GLU A 95 -16.64 27.50 0.81
CA GLU A 95 -16.82 28.96 0.84
C GLU A 95 -15.50 29.70 1.03
N ALA A 96 -14.61 29.18 1.89
CA ALA A 96 -13.25 29.72 2.09
C ALA A 96 -12.28 29.40 0.94
N GLY A 97 -12.68 28.50 0.03
CA GLY A 97 -11.82 28.03 -1.05
C GLY A 97 -10.66 27.16 -0.61
N ILE A 98 -10.80 26.46 0.53
CA ILE A 98 -9.82 25.53 1.09
C ILE A 98 -10.05 24.15 0.48
N ALA A 99 -9.01 23.52 -0.08
CA ALA A 99 -9.06 22.14 -0.53
C ALA A 99 -8.83 21.17 0.65
N ILE A 100 -9.40 19.97 0.56
CA ILE A 100 -9.25 18.91 1.58
C ILE A 100 -8.75 17.65 0.89
N TYR A 101 -7.63 17.12 1.38
CA TYR A 101 -7.03 15.87 0.93
C TYR A 101 -6.84 14.92 2.10
N THR A 102 -6.98 13.61 1.87
CA THR A 102 -6.78 12.58 2.90
C THR A 102 -5.95 11.40 2.39
N PRO A 103 -4.83 11.07 3.06
CA PRO A 103 -4.03 9.89 2.75
C PRO A 103 -4.43 8.63 3.53
N HIS A 104 -5.01 8.76 4.73
CA HIS A 104 -5.52 7.73 5.64
C HIS A 104 -4.74 6.41 5.57
N THR A 105 -5.38 5.28 5.20
CA THR A 105 -4.75 3.95 5.18
C THR A 105 -3.60 3.81 4.18
N ALA A 106 -3.52 4.66 3.15
CA ALA A 106 -2.33 4.69 2.28
C ALA A 106 -1.08 5.11 3.06
N LEU A 107 -1.23 6.05 4.01
CA LEU A 107 -0.14 6.51 4.87
C LEU A 107 0.26 5.45 5.91
N ASP A 108 -0.68 4.60 6.35
CA ASP A 108 -0.39 3.45 7.21
C ASP A 108 0.40 2.37 6.46
N ALA A 109 0.01 2.13 5.21
CA ALA A 109 0.58 1.07 4.39
C ALA A 109 1.99 1.41 3.88
N ALA A 110 2.30 2.70 3.69
CA ALA A 110 3.53 3.17 3.06
C ALA A 110 4.78 2.93 3.93
N PRO A 111 5.96 2.65 3.31
CA PRO A 111 7.23 2.64 4.03
C PRO A 111 7.53 4.00 4.65
N GLY A 112 7.94 3.98 5.93
CA GLY A 112 8.16 5.20 6.72
C GLY A 112 6.87 5.97 7.03
N GLY A 113 5.71 5.34 6.89
CA GLY A 113 4.40 5.86 7.28
C GLY A 113 4.09 5.63 8.75
N VAL A 114 2.81 5.77 9.12
CA VAL A 114 2.34 5.74 10.52
C VAL A 114 2.71 4.43 11.21
N THR A 115 2.49 3.29 10.54
CA THR A 115 2.76 1.99 11.15
C THR A 115 4.26 1.73 11.35
N ASP A 116 5.11 2.17 10.42
CA ASP A 116 6.57 2.09 10.58
C ASP A 116 7.03 2.99 11.73
N TRP A 117 6.48 4.20 11.86
CA TRP A 117 6.76 5.12 12.96
C TRP A 117 6.42 4.49 14.33
N LEU A 118 5.29 3.79 14.45
CA LEU A 118 4.98 3.03 15.67
C LEU A 118 6.02 1.94 15.95
N CYS A 119 6.46 1.21 14.92
CA CYS A 119 7.48 0.18 15.04
C CYS A 119 8.84 0.73 15.50
N GLU A 120 9.21 1.96 15.11
CA GLU A 120 10.42 2.64 15.61
C GLU A 120 10.40 2.73 17.14
N GLY A 121 9.26 3.09 17.74
CA GLY A 121 9.09 3.20 19.18
C GLY A 121 9.07 1.86 19.91
N ILE A 122 8.54 0.81 19.26
CA ILE A 122 8.40 -0.53 19.86
C ILE A 122 9.70 -1.34 19.77
N GLY A 123 10.40 -1.26 18.63
CA GLY A 123 11.63 -2.00 18.38
C GLY A 123 12.77 -1.54 19.30
N SER A 124 12.88 -0.24 19.49
CA SER A 124 13.98 0.37 20.25
C SER A 124 13.77 0.29 21.77
N ALA A 125 14.85 0.31 22.53
CA ALA A 125 14.79 0.46 23.98
C ALA A 125 14.13 1.80 24.35
N ARG A 126 13.54 1.88 25.55
CA ARG A 126 12.79 3.05 26.02
C ARG A 126 13.52 4.35 25.79
N GLY A 127 12.91 5.27 25.05
CA GLY A 127 13.46 6.61 24.77
C GLY A 127 14.69 6.64 23.86
N GLN A 128 15.02 5.53 23.18
CA GLN A 128 16.15 5.42 22.25
C GLN A 128 15.73 5.31 20.78
N SER A 129 14.43 5.42 20.48
CA SER A 129 13.94 5.39 19.12
C SER A 129 14.59 6.49 18.27
N LYS A 130 15.03 6.14 17.07
CA LYS A 130 15.60 7.07 16.10
C LYS A 130 14.69 7.14 14.89
N PRO A 131 14.43 8.33 14.36
CA PRO A 131 13.65 8.51 13.15
C PRO A 131 14.15 7.64 11.98
N GLY A 132 13.24 6.86 11.37
CA GLY A 132 13.55 6.01 10.22
C GLY A 132 14.28 4.70 10.55
N VAL A 133 14.54 4.40 11.83
CA VAL A 133 15.22 3.16 12.26
C VAL A 133 14.25 2.29 13.04
N ILE A 134 14.00 1.09 12.54
CA ILE A 134 13.22 0.05 13.23
C ILE A 134 14.19 -1.06 13.65
N ASP A 135 14.39 -1.23 14.95
CA ASP A 135 15.20 -2.32 15.49
C ASP A 135 14.40 -3.63 15.43
N GLY A 136 14.89 -4.62 14.67
CA GLY A 136 14.22 -5.88 14.43
C GLY A 136 13.84 -6.13 12.96
N ASP A 137 13.26 -7.32 12.68
CA ASP A 137 12.73 -7.66 11.35
C ASP A 137 11.27 -7.18 11.21
N CYS A 138 11.08 -6.11 10.44
CA CYS A 138 9.79 -5.47 10.20
C CYS A 138 9.28 -5.78 8.78
N ARG A 139 8.03 -6.27 8.68
CA ARG A 139 7.34 -6.59 7.43
C ARG A 139 5.89 -6.14 7.49
N ALA A 140 5.27 -5.92 6.33
CA ALA A 140 3.82 -5.77 6.28
C ALA A 140 3.13 -7.03 6.84
N LEU A 141 2.13 -6.85 7.67
CA LEU A 141 1.31 -7.94 8.20
C LEU A 141 0.38 -8.48 7.12
N SER A 142 -0.30 -7.58 6.39
CA SER A 142 -1.03 -7.86 5.17
C SER A 142 -0.32 -7.18 4.00
N PRO A 143 0.60 -7.88 3.30
CA PRO A 143 1.37 -7.26 2.23
C PRO A 143 0.48 -6.79 1.08
N ALA A 144 0.70 -5.56 0.61
CA ALA A 144 0.14 -5.12 -0.65
C ALA A 144 0.72 -5.96 -1.79
N VAL A 145 -0.09 -6.19 -2.79
CA VAL A 145 0.32 -6.93 -3.98
C VAL A 145 1.00 -5.93 -4.92
N GLY A 146 2.30 -6.13 -5.15
CA GLY A 146 3.05 -5.40 -6.17
C GLY A 146 2.68 -5.97 -7.54
N GLY A 147 2.06 -5.16 -8.39
CA GLY A 147 2.09 -5.44 -9.81
C GLY A 147 3.48 -5.09 -10.32
N ASP A 148 4.33 -6.08 -10.57
CA ASP A 148 5.53 -5.86 -11.36
C ASP A 148 5.03 -5.51 -12.77
N VAL A 149 5.12 -4.22 -13.13
CA VAL A 149 4.69 -3.74 -14.44
C VAL A 149 5.50 -4.51 -15.48
N GLY A 150 4.82 -5.36 -16.26
CA GLY A 150 5.46 -6.22 -17.27
C GLY A 150 5.44 -7.72 -16.99
N ARG A 151 5.06 -8.20 -15.79
CA ARG A 151 5.13 -9.62 -15.42
C ARG A 151 3.81 -10.20 -14.88
N GLU A 152 2.69 -9.89 -15.52
CA GLU A 152 1.39 -10.38 -15.07
C GLU A 152 1.05 -11.77 -15.64
N VAL A 153 1.52 -12.05 -16.85
CA VAL A 153 1.32 -13.33 -17.52
C VAL A 153 2.60 -13.81 -18.19
N LYS A 154 2.71 -15.12 -18.37
CA LYS A 154 3.77 -15.76 -19.14
C LYS A 154 3.14 -16.40 -20.37
N VAL A 155 3.64 -16.05 -21.54
CA VAL A 155 3.31 -16.69 -22.82
C VAL A 155 4.40 -17.72 -23.13
N ILE A 156 3.99 -18.92 -23.43
CA ILE A 156 4.85 -20.05 -23.79
C ILE A 156 4.45 -20.51 -25.18
N THR A 157 5.42 -20.75 -26.05
CA THR A 157 5.18 -21.33 -27.39
C THR A 157 6.33 -22.25 -27.78
N PHE A 158 6.13 -23.04 -28.81
CA PHE A 158 7.08 -24.05 -29.28
C PHE A 158 7.46 -23.73 -30.73
N VAL A 159 8.71 -23.41 -30.98
CA VAL A 159 9.17 -22.82 -32.24
C VAL A 159 10.29 -23.68 -32.83
N PRO A 160 10.32 -23.97 -34.15
CA PRO A 160 11.49 -24.56 -34.79
C PRO A 160 12.77 -23.77 -34.47
N LYS A 161 13.86 -24.49 -34.21
CA LYS A 161 15.11 -23.92 -33.69
C LYS A 161 15.65 -22.74 -34.51
N ASP A 162 15.52 -22.82 -35.82
CA ASP A 162 15.97 -21.81 -36.80
C ASP A 162 15.09 -20.54 -36.84
N GLN A 163 13.88 -20.57 -36.26
CA GLN A 163 12.91 -19.46 -36.25
C GLN A 163 12.83 -18.74 -34.90
N ILE A 164 13.57 -19.20 -33.89
CA ILE A 164 13.44 -18.72 -32.51
C ILE A 164 13.68 -17.21 -32.34
N ASP A 165 14.72 -16.67 -33.01
CA ASP A 165 15.08 -15.25 -32.89
C ASP A 165 14.06 -14.35 -33.58
N HIS A 166 13.46 -14.83 -34.68
CA HIS A 166 12.39 -14.11 -35.39
C HIS A 166 11.14 -14.00 -34.50
N VAL A 167 10.67 -15.11 -33.96
CA VAL A 167 9.47 -15.14 -33.10
C VAL A 167 9.70 -14.34 -31.81
N ARG A 168 10.87 -14.49 -31.16
CA ARG A 168 11.24 -13.71 -29.96
C ARG A 168 11.17 -12.21 -30.23
N SER A 169 11.77 -11.75 -31.31
CA SER A 169 11.81 -10.33 -31.69
C SER A 169 10.41 -9.79 -31.99
N ALA A 170 9.59 -10.56 -32.69
CA ALA A 170 8.21 -10.21 -32.99
C ALA A 170 7.37 -10.04 -31.72
N LEU A 171 7.41 -11.03 -30.81
CA LEU A 171 6.71 -10.97 -29.53
C LEU A 171 7.21 -9.81 -28.64
N GLY A 172 8.53 -9.53 -28.68
CA GLY A 172 9.12 -8.39 -27.98
C GLY A 172 8.62 -7.05 -28.50
N THR A 173 8.43 -6.92 -29.83
CA THR A 173 7.83 -5.71 -30.44
C THR A 173 6.36 -5.54 -30.02
N ALA A 174 5.64 -6.65 -29.82
CA ALA A 174 4.26 -6.65 -29.36
C ALA A 174 4.11 -6.37 -27.85
N GLY A 175 5.24 -6.25 -27.11
CA GLY A 175 5.24 -5.91 -25.69
C GLY A 175 5.55 -7.06 -24.72
N ALA A 176 6.03 -8.22 -25.23
CA ALA A 176 6.52 -9.29 -24.38
C ALA A 176 8.01 -9.12 -24.02
N GLY A 177 8.43 -9.76 -22.91
CA GLY A 177 9.83 -9.82 -22.50
C GLY A 177 10.37 -8.56 -21.82
N GLY A 178 9.50 -7.73 -21.23
CA GLY A 178 9.91 -6.62 -20.36
C GLY A 178 10.12 -7.12 -18.92
N ILE A 179 11.29 -6.86 -18.31
CA ILE A 179 11.56 -7.09 -16.88
C ILE A 179 12.36 -5.88 -16.37
N GLY A 180 11.74 -4.96 -15.66
CA GLY A 180 12.34 -3.68 -15.31
C GLY A 180 12.82 -2.94 -16.56
N ASP A 181 14.08 -2.52 -16.60
CA ASP A 181 14.68 -1.83 -17.76
C ASP A 181 15.16 -2.80 -18.85
N TYR A 182 15.10 -4.13 -18.64
CA TYR A 182 15.51 -5.12 -19.62
C TYR A 182 14.40 -5.44 -20.62
N LYS A 183 14.78 -5.60 -21.88
CA LYS A 183 13.88 -5.96 -22.99
C LYS A 183 14.25 -7.31 -23.58
N LEU A 184 13.31 -7.94 -24.29
CA LEU A 184 13.49 -9.25 -24.94
C LEU A 184 13.88 -10.36 -23.96
N CYS A 185 13.59 -10.21 -22.67
CA CYS A 185 13.81 -11.24 -21.68
C CYS A 185 13.01 -12.48 -22.04
N SER A 186 13.68 -13.59 -22.20
CA SER A 186 13.06 -14.87 -22.55
C SER A 186 13.85 -16.02 -21.95
N PHE A 187 13.21 -17.15 -21.77
CA PHE A 187 13.85 -18.40 -21.45
C PHE A 187 13.55 -19.42 -22.54
N THR A 188 14.53 -20.23 -22.91
CA THR A 188 14.35 -21.25 -23.95
C THR A 188 14.84 -22.61 -23.48
N THR A 189 14.10 -23.66 -23.86
CA THR A 189 14.49 -25.06 -23.61
C THR A 189 14.30 -25.86 -24.88
N ALA A 190 15.34 -26.59 -25.31
CA ALA A 190 15.28 -27.47 -26.47
C ALA A 190 14.43 -28.72 -26.15
N GLY A 191 13.68 -29.16 -27.13
CA GLY A 191 12.82 -30.34 -27.04
C GLY A 191 12.45 -30.91 -28.40
N GLU A 192 11.65 -31.98 -28.42
CA GLU A 192 11.07 -32.55 -29.62
C GLU A 192 9.55 -32.36 -29.57
N GLY A 193 8.98 -31.69 -30.58
CA GLY A 193 7.56 -31.64 -30.82
C GLY A 193 7.10 -32.76 -31.73
N THR A 194 5.84 -33.26 -31.49
CA THR A 194 5.23 -34.25 -32.34
C THR A 194 3.82 -33.85 -32.71
N PHE A 195 3.43 -34.05 -33.99
CA PHE A 195 2.08 -33.82 -34.45
C PHE A 195 1.72 -34.70 -35.63
N LEU A 196 0.46 -34.96 -35.80
CA LEU A 196 -0.06 -35.74 -36.93
C LEU A 196 -0.97 -34.82 -37.77
N PRO A 197 -0.48 -34.32 -38.93
CA PRO A 197 -1.30 -33.46 -39.80
C PRO A 197 -2.51 -34.23 -40.36
N GLY A 198 -3.71 -33.62 -40.27
CA GLY A 198 -4.94 -34.16 -40.82
C GLY A 198 -5.05 -33.97 -42.33
N PRO A 199 -6.05 -34.61 -43.01
CA PRO A 199 -6.15 -34.55 -44.46
C PRO A 199 -6.42 -33.19 -45.08
N GLY A 200 -6.87 -32.19 -44.28
CA GLY A 200 -7.19 -30.83 -44.73
C GLY A 200 -6.18 -29.78 -44.33
N THR A 201 -5.04 -30.18 -43.73
CA THR A 201 -4.00 -29.22 -43.27
C THR A 201 -2.96 -28.99 -44.34
N ASN A 202 -2.29 -27.81 -44.25
CA ASN A 202 -1.15 -27.47 -45.09
C ASN A 202 0.11 -27.23 -44.20
N PRO A 203 0.69 -28.29 -43.61
CA PRO A 203 1.76 -28.18 -42.63
C PRO A 203 3.04 -27.66 -43.26
N THR A 204 3.71 -26.74 -42.57
CA THR A 204 5.05 -26.23 -42.95
C THR A 204 6.11 -27.34 -42.89
N ILE A 205 5.96 -28.29 -41.95
CA ILE A 205 6.80 -29.45 -41.75
C ILE A 205 5.94 -30.69 -41.65
N GLY A 206 6.38 -31.82 -42.25
CA GLY A 206 5.65 -33.09 -42.23
C GLY A 206 4.66 -33.26 -43.39
N THR A 207 3.98 -34.38 -43.43
CA THR A 207 3.00 -34.78 -44.47
C THR A 207 1.69 -35.22 -43.82
N PRO A 208 0.52 -34.87 -44.38
CA PRO A 208 -0.75 -35.35 -43.87
C PRO A 208 -0.82 -36.88 -43.74
N GLY A 209 -1.31 -37.37 -42.60
CA GLY A 209 -1.43 -38.80 -42.30
C GLY A 209 -0.17 -39.48 -41.76
N SER A 210 0.94 -38.78 -41.60
CA SER A 210 2.19 -39.30 -41.02
C SER A 210 2.58 -38.53 -39.78
N LEU A 211 2.97 -39.22 -38.68
CA LEU A 211 3.46 -38.56 -37.45
C LEU A 211 4.77 -37.86 -37.73
N ALA A 212 4.77 -36.53 -37.61
CA ALA A 212 5.96 -35.70 -37.71
C ALA A 212 6.65 -35.59 -36.36
N ARG A 213 7.98 -35.49 -36.35
CA ARG A 213 8.85 -35.19 -35.20
C ARG A 213 9.74 -34.01 -35.58
N VAL A 214 9.78 -32.98 -34.74
CA VAL A 214 10.51 -31.75 -35.05
C VAL A 214 11.31 -31.33 -33.83
N ASP A 215 12.57 -30.96 -34.09
CA ASP A 215 13.38 -30.30 -33.06
C ASP A 215 12.83 -28.88 -32.81
N GLU A 216 12.25 -28.68 -31.67
CA GLU A 216 11.64 -27.42 -31.27
C GLU A 216 12.33 -26.82 -30.06
N VAL A 217 12.15 -25.52 -29.89
CA VAL A 217 12.55 -24.76 -28.72
C VAL A 217 11.29 -24.22 -28.06
N ARG A 218 11.09 -24.60 -26.81
CA ARG A 218 10.09 -23.96 -25.95
C ARG A 218 10.61 -22.54 -25.63
N LEU A 219 9.86 -21.53 -26.04
CA LEU A 219 10.10 -20.11 -25.76
C LEU A 219 9.13 -19.63 -24.69
N GLU A 220 9.66 -19.05 -23.62
CA GLU A 220 8.87 -18.42 -22.55
C GLU A 220 9.18 -16.94 -22.49
N MET A 221 8.16 -16.08 -22.50
CA MET A 221 8.26 -14.63 -22.34
C MET A 221 7.16 -14.14 -21.41
N VAL A 222 7.48 -13.17 -20.55
CA VAL A 222 6.46 -12.51 -19.71
C VAL A 222 5.90 -11.30 -20.42
N CYS A 223 4.67 -10.91 -20.10
CA CYS A 223 4.08 -9.65 -20.57
C CYS A 223 3.00 -9.13 -19.62
N GLU A 224 2.61 -7.90 -19.82
CA GLU A 224 1.43 -7.31 -19.17
C GLU A 224 0.15 -7.87 -19.75
N LYS A 225 -0.90 -8.01 -18.94
CA LYS A 225 -2.23 -8.43 -19.41
C LYS A 225 -2.77 -7.54 -20.53
N ARG A 226 -2.48 -6.23 -20.47
CA ARG A 226 -2.89 -5.28 -21.53
C ARG A 226 -2.21 -5.52 -22.88
N ALA A 227 -0.98 -6.04 -22.88
CA ALA A 227 -0.24 -6.35 -24.11
C ALA A 227 -0.61 -7.74 -24.69
N LEU A 228 -1.19 -8.62 -23.87
CA LEU A 228 -1.48 -10.00 -24.23
C LEU A 228 -2.28 -10.17 -25.54
N PRO A 229 -3.34 -9.42 -25.82
CA PRO A 229 -4.09 -9.56 -27.09
C PRO A 229 -3.19 -9.37 -28.31
N LEU A 230 -2.35 -8.31 -28.32
CA LEU A 230 -1.42 -8.03 -29.40
C LEU A 230 -0.31 -9.09 -29.49
N VAL A 231 0.19 -9.56 -28.35
CA VAL A 231 1.22 -10.62 -28.30
C VAL A 231 0.68 -11.91 -28.92
N ILE A 232 -0.54 -12.31 -28.62
CA ILE A 232 -1.13 -13.54 -29.18
C ILE A 232 -1.49 -13.39 -30.65
N GLU A 233 -2.00 -12.23 -31.08
CA GLU A 233 -2.23 -11.94 -32.49
C GLU A 233 -0.92 -11.99 -33.30
N THR A 234 0.16 -11.35 -32.78
CA THR A 234 1.48 -11.39 -33.38
C THR A 234 2.03 -12.81 -33.45
N LEU A 235 1.90 -13.59 -32.37
CA LEU A 235 2.30 -14.98 -32.36
C LEU A 235 1.62 -15.78 -33.49
N ARG A 236 0.31 -15.72 -33.58
CA ARG A 236 -0.47 -16.43 -34.60
C ARG A 236 -0.12 -16.03 -36.04
N HIS A 237 0.27 -14.78 -36.24
CA HIS A 237 0.55 -14.26 -37.58
C HIS A 237 1.98 -14.51 -38.06
N LEU A 238 2.95 -14.52 -37.14
CA LEU A 238 4.37 -14.61 -37.47
C LEU A 238 4.99 -15.96 -37.08
N HIS A 239 4.23 -16.84 -36.46
CA HIS A 239 4.70 -18.20 -36.17
C HIS A 239 4.80 -19.00 -37.49
N PRO A 240 5.84 -19.84 -37.67
CA PRO A 240 6.01 -20.62 -38.89
C PRO A 240 4.94 -21.70 -39.09
N TYR A 241 4.21 -22.10 -38.03
CA TYR A 241 3.14 -23.08 -38.13
C TYR A 241 1.78 -22.41 -38.37
N GLU A 242 0.94 -23.09 -39.16
CA GLU A 242 -0.45 -22.69 -39.44
C GLU A 242 -1.28 -22.59 -38.15
N GLU A 243 -1.08 -23.54 -37.23
CA GLU A 243 -1.72 -23.59 -35.91
C GLU A 243 -0.64 -23.74 -34.82
N PRO A 244 -0.07 -22.63 -34.29
CA PRO A 244 0.94 -22.70 -33.26
C PRO A 244 0.38 -23.14 -31.91
N ALA A 245 1.06 -24.05 -31.26
CA ALA A 245 0.76 -24.38 -29.86
C ALA A 245 1.30 -23.29 -28.94
N TYR A 246 0.48 -22.82 -27.99
CA TYR A 246 0.91 -21.88 -26.97
C TYR A 246 0.09 -22.01 -25.67
N ASP A 247 0.72 -21.67 -24.56
CA ASP A 247 0.10 -21.60 -23.25
C ASP A 247 0.17 -20.16 -22.73
N ILE A 248 -0.86 -19.76 -21.97
CA ILE A 248 -0.89 -18.50 -21.23
C ILE A 248 -1.01 -18.87 -19.76
N VAL A 249 0.03 -18.54 -18.98
CA VAL A 249 0.07 -18.80 -17.53
C VAL A 249 -0.03 -17.48 -16.79
N GLU A 250 -1.04 -17.36 -15.95
CA GLU A 250 -1.17 -16.21 -15.05
C GLU A 250 -0.14 -16.32 -13.93
N LEU A 251 0.60 -15.24 -13.68
CA LEU A 251 1.62 -15.20 -12.64
C LEU A 251 1.01 -14.63 -11.36
N VAL A 252 1.33 -15.26 -10.23
CA VAL A 252 0.98 -14.72 -8.92
C VAL A 252 1.82 -13.48 -8.67
N PRO A 253 1.19 -12.33 -8.35
CA PRO A 253 1.92 -11.11 -8.04
C PRO A 253 2.82 -11.27 -6.81
N GLU A 254 4.00 -10.65 -6.85
CA GLU A 254 4.93 -10.71 -5.73
C GLU A 254 4.44 -9.82 -4.57
N PRO A 255 4.35 -10.36 -3.33
CA PRO A 255 3.95 -9.56 -2.18
C PRO A 255 5.04 -8.56 -1.81
N LEU A 256 4.65 -7.30 -1.59
CA LEU A 256 5.58 -6.23 -1.21
C LEU A 256 5.92 -6.33 0.27
N ARG A 257 7.17 -6.66 0.60
CA ARG A 257 7.60 -6.97 1.98
C ARG A 257 7.28 -5.87 3.00
N ARG A 258 7.40 -4.58 2.62
CA ARG A 258 7.28 -3.44 3.55
C ARG A 258 6.12 -2.51 3.24
N ILE A 259 5.25 -2.88 2.32
CA ILE A 259 4.08 -2.10 1.93
C ILE A 259 2.83 -2.93 2.19
N GLY A 260 1.85 -2.36 2.87
CA GLY A 260 0.59 -3.02 3.20
C GLY A 260 0.14 -2.72 4.61
N SER A 261 -0.99 -3.31 5.01
CA SER A 261 -1.67 -2.99 6.25
C SER A 261 -1.01 -3.66 7.45
N GLY A 262 -0.81 -2.90 8.52
CA GLY A 262 -0.14 -3.33 9.73
C GLY A 262 1.32 -3.72 9.52
N ARG A 263 2.00 -4.04 10.61
CA ARG A 263 3.36 -4.59 10.58
C ARG A 263 3.47 -5.80 11.50
N ARG A 264 4.25 -6.78 11.05
CA ARG A 264 4.80 -7.85 11.86
C ARG A 264 6.23 -7.48 12.20
N LEU A 265 6.48 -7.17 13.45
CA LEU A 265 7.80 -6.81 13.98
C LEU A 265 8.35 -7.95 14.82
N THR A 266 9.46 -8.55 14.39
CA THR A 266 10.19 -9.53 15.20
C THR A 266 11.33 -8.79 15.89
N LEU A 267 11.24 -8.67 17.22
CA LEU A 267 12.24 -7.98 18.05
C LEU A 267 13.56 -8.76 18.08
N ASP A 268 14.68 -8.07 18.03
CA ASP A 268 16.01 -8.66 18.21
C ASP A 268 16.14 -9.28 19.61
N GLN A 269 15.66 -8.56 20.63
CA GLN A 269 15.56 -9.05 22.01
C GLN A 269 14.09 -9.11 22.43
N PRO A 270 13.60 -10.27 22.89
CA PRO A 270 12.25 -10.40 23.42
C PRO A 270 12.01 -9.42 24.58
N ALA A 271 10.78 -8.93 24.72
CA ALA A 271 10.39 -7.94 25.71
C ALA A 271 9.12 -8.38 26.46
N HIS A 272 9.05 -8.12 27.76
CA HIS A 272 7.83 -8.31 28.53
C HIS A 272 6.78 -7.23 28.20
N MET A 273 5.52 -7.49 28.53
CA MET A 273 4.44 -6.52 28.29
C MET A 273 4.74 -5.15 28.94
N GLY A 274 5.34 -5.14 30.13
CA GLY A 274 5.76 -3.92 30.81
C GLY A 274 6.77 -3.12 30.02
N ASP A 275 7.76 -3.77 29.41
CA ASP A 275 8.77 -3.11 28.56
C ASP A 275 8.14 -2.50 27.31
N LEU A 276 7.24 -3.23 26.63
CA LEU A 276 6.51 -2.74 25.46
C LEU A 276 5.66 -1.51 25.79
N ILE A 277 4.99 -1.54 26.94
CA ILE A 277 4.21 -0.41 27.46
C ILE A 277 5.12 0.81 27.69
N ASP A 278 6.27 0.62 28.34
CA ASP A 278 7.18 1.72 28.66
C ASP A 278 7.83 2.32 27.41
N ARG A 279 8.21 1.49 26.43
CA ARG A 279 8.71 1.93 25.13
C ARG A 279 7.67 2.78 24.41
N LEU A 280 6.44 2.26 24.30
CA LEU A 280 5.36 2.92 23.59
C LEU A 280 4.90 4.20 24.30
N LYS A 281 4.83 4.23 25.64
CA LYS A 281 4.56 5.45 26.42
C LYS A 281 5.59 6.56 26.13
N ALA A 282 6.85 6.20 26.10
CA ALA A 282 7.93 7.16 25.80
C ALA A 282 7.83 7.68 24.37
N HIS A 283 7.50 6.81 23.40
CA HIS A 283 7.39 7.19 21.99
C HIS A 283 6.16 8.08 21.71
N LEU A 284 5.02 7.75 22.31
CA LEU A 284 3.76 8.46 22.10
C LEU A 284 3.58 9.67 23.04
N GLY A 285 4.45 9.86 24.04
CA GLY A 285 4.27 10.89 25.06
C GLY A 285 3.02 10.68 25.93
N ARG A 286 2.62 9.44 26.18
CA ARG A 286 1.39 9.09 26.91
C ARG A 286 1.71 8.39 28.22
N SER A 287 0.85 8.56 29.23
CA SER A 287 1.06 8.01 30.57
C SER A 287 0.27 6.73 30.84
N ARG A 288 -0.81 6.47 30.11
CA ARG A 288 -1.73 5.35 30.36
C ARG A 288 -1.98 4.54 29.11
N MET A 289 -2.02 3.19 29.27
CA MET A 289 -2.39 2.24 28.23
C MET A 289 -3.20 1.12 28.85
N ARG A 290 -3.97 0.40 28.05
CA ARG A 290 -4.73 -0.78 28.46
C ARG A 290 -4.15 -2.01 27.79
N TYR A 291 -4.13 -3.13 28.48
CA TYR A 291 -3.64 -4.38 27.91
C TYR A 291 -4.41 -5.59 28.43
N ALA A 292 -4.32 -6.69 27.69
CA ALA A 292 -4.85 -7.99 28.07
C ALA A 292 -3.84 -9.06 27.64
N ILE A 293 -3.41 -9.90 28.59
CA ILE A 293 -2.45 -10.97 28.35
C ILE A 293 -3.21 -12.27 28.08
N ALA A 294 -2.81 -13.00 27.05
CA ALA A 294 -3.22 -14.35 26.77
C ALA A 294 -2.22 -15.34 27.40
N GLY A 295 -2.67 -16.14 28.37
CA GLY A 295 -1.80 -17.01 29.15
C GLY A 295 -0.98 -16.24 30.16
N ASP A 296 0.30 -16.65 30.34
CA ASP A 296 1.22 -16.05 31.29
C ASP A 296 2.01 -14.89 30.69
N ASP A 297 2.44 -13.94 31.53
CA ASP A 297 3.36 -12.88 31.11
C ASP A 297 4.77 -13.48 30.96
N ARG A 298 5.18 -13.56 29.71
CA ARG A 298 6.49 -14.04 29.27
C ARG A 298 7.11 -13.04 28.30
N PRO A 299 8.41 -13.14 28.00
CA PRO A 299 9.00 -12.31 26.95
C PRO A 299 8.38 -12.62 25.59
N PHE A 300 7.87 -11.59 24.91
CA PHE A 300 7.30 -11.65 23.56
C PHE A 300 8.35 -11.26 22.53
N ARG A 301 8.37 -11.94 21.41
CA ARG A 301 9.32 -11.68 20.32
C ARG A 301 8.66 -11.14 19.06
N THR A 302 7.49 -11.64 18.70
CA THR A 302 6.81 -11.27 17.47
C THR A 302 5.56 -10.44 17.78
N ILE A 303 5.56 -9.20 17.31
CA ILE A 303 4.56 -8.19 17.63
C ILE A 303 3.82 -7.80 16.35
N GLY A 304 2.50 -7.87 16.37
CA GLY A 304 1.65 -7.22 15.37
C GLY A 304 1.43 -5.76 15.74
N VAL A 305 1.51 -4.84 14.79
CA VAL A 305 1.33 -3.40 15.01
C VAL A 305 0.35 -2.86 13.98
N VAL A 306 -0.74 -2.26 14.46
CA VAL A 306 -1.81 -1.69 13.61
C VAL A 306 -2.25 -0.36 14.23
N PRO A 307 -2.11 0.79 13.57
CA PRO A 307 -2.62 2.05 14.09
C PRO A 307 -4.16 2.06 14.11
N GLY A 308 -4.76 2.97 14.87
CA GLY A 308 -6.21 3.15 14.95
C GLY A 308 -6.94 1.92 15.47
N SER A 309 -7.80 1.31 14.66
CA SER A 309 -8.61 0.13 15.00
C SER A 309 -8.09 -1.14 14.31
N GLY A 310 -7.43 -2.01 15.06
CA GLY A 310 -6.73 -3.19 14.53
C GLY A 310 -7.48 -4.53 14.65
N ALA A 311 -8.74 -4.54 15.06
CA ALA A 311 -9.48 -5.78 15.34
C ALA A 311 -9.57 -6.72 14.12
N SER A 312 -9.73 -6.17 12.92
CA SER A 312 -9.84 -6.94 11.67
C SER A 312 -8.57 -7.74 11.31
N LEU A 313 -7.41 -7.37 11.85
CA LEU A 313 -6.13 -8.02 11.58
C LEU A 313 -5.69 -9.01 12.67
N VAL A 314 -6.49 -9.27 13.71
CA VAL A 314 -6.16 -10.18 14.82
C VAL A 314 -5.87 -11.59 14.32
N ASP A 315 -6.75 -12.16 13.52
CA ASP A 315 -6.60 -13.53 13.03
C ASP A 315 -5.39 -13.68 12.09
N LEU A 316 -5.14 -12.67 11.27
CA LEU A 316 -3.95 -12.63 10.42
C LEU A 316 -2.68 -12.51 11.27
N ALA A 317 -2.65 -11.60 12.24
CA ALA A 317 -1.52 -11.45 13.15
C ALA A 317 -1.20 -12.77 13.87
N ARG A 318 -2.22 -13.46 14.34
CA ARG A 318 -2.07 -14.78 14.98
C ARG A 318 -1.50 -15.83 14.02
N SER A 319 -2.01 -15.90 12.79
CA SER A 319 -1.54 -16.87 11.78
C SER A 319 -0.10 -16.58 11.33
N GLU A 320 0.33 -15.30 11.37
CA GLU A 320 1.70 -14.86 11.13
C GLU A 320 2.61 -15.00 12.36
N GLY A 321 2.12 -15.64 13.44
CA GLY A 321 2.88 -15.94 14.65
C GLY A 321 3.09 -14.75 15.59
N CYS A 322 2.29 -13.69 15.47
CA CYS A 322 2.34 -12.59 16.43
C CYS A 322 1.80 -13.05 17.79
N GLU A 323 2.52 -12.72 18.85
CA GLU A 323 2.21 -13.07 20.25
C GLU A 323 1.45 -11.93 20.95
N VAL A 324 1.66 -10.69 20.46
CA VAL A 324 1.00 -9.47 20.92
C VAL A 324 0.54 -8.70 19.70
N LEU A 325 -0.69 -8.13 19.74
CA LEU A 325 -1.13 -7.10 18.83
C LEU A 325 -1.16 -5.76 19.56
N ILE A 326 -0.42 -4.79 19.07
CA ILE A 326 -0.44 -3.39 19.51
C ILE A 326 -1.33 -2.61 18.54
N THR A 327 -2.36 -1.94 19.08
CA THR A 327 -3.28 -1.12 18.27
C THR A 327 -3.83 0.04 19.10
N GLY A 328 -4.59 0.94 18.49
CA GLY A 328 -5.21 2.05 19.20
C GLY A 328 -6.38 1.60 20.04
N GLU A 329 -7.36 0.93 19.44
CA GLU A 329 -8.58 0.50 20.13
C GLU A 329 -9.17 -0.81 19.60
N MET A 330 -9.94 -1.46 20.45
CA MET A 330 -10.77 -2.64 20.17
C MET A 330 -11.95 -2.67 21.14
N THR A 331 -13.05 -3.27 20.74
CA THR A 331 -14.20 -3.52 21.63
C THR A 331 -13.89 -4.61 22.65
N HIS A 332 -14.65 -4.63 23.75
CA HIS A 332 -14.49 -5.65 24.80
C HIS A 332 -14.58 -7.08 24.26
N HIS A 333 -15.51 -7.35 23.35
CA HIS A 333 -15.71 -8.69 22.80
C HIS A 333 -14.57 -9.12 21.89
N GLU A 334 -14.03 -8.21 21.08
CA GLU A 334 -12.85 -8.47 20.23
C GLU A 334 -11.61 -8.76 21.07
N ILE A 335 -11.37 -8.00 22.15
CA ILE A 335 -10.27 -8.25 23.08
C ILE A 335 -10.40 -9.63 23.74
N SER A 336 -11.62 -9.96 24.20
CA SER A 336 -11.88 -11.26 24.82
C SER A 336 -11.64 -12.42 23.85
N ALA A 337 -12.10 -12.30 22.60
CA ALA A 337 -11.90 -13.30 21.55
C ALA A 337 -10.40 -13.44 21.20
N ALA A 338 -9.68 -12.33 21.00
CA ALA A 338 -8.25 -12.33 20.73
C ALA A 338 -7.46 -13.03 21.85
N ARG A 339 -7.75 -12.70 23.10
CA ARG A 339 -7.11 -13.32 24.24
C ARG A 339 -7.38 -14.84 24.33
N GLN A 340 -8.61 -15.26 24.05
CA GLN A 340 -8.97 -16.69 24.03
C GLN A 340 -8.30 -17.43 22.85
N SER A 341 -8.03 -16.76 21.75
CA SER A 341 -7.30 -17.31 20.59
C SER A 341 -5.78 -17.36 20.80
N GLY A 342 -5.26 -16.86 21.93
CA GLY A 342 -3.86 -16.95 22.32
C GLY A 342 -2.99 -15.73 21.94
N ILE A 343 -3.57 -14.61 21.53
CA ILE A 343 -2.84 -13.37 21.23
C ILE A 343 -3.11 -12.31 22.30
N SER A 344 -2.06 -11.74 22.87
CA SER A 344 -2.14 -10.64 23.82
C SER A 344 -2.43 -9.32 23.11
N ILE A 345 -3.08 -8.39 23.79
CA ILE A 345 -3.48 -7.09 23.22
C ILE A 345 -2.90 -5.95 24.05
N LEU A 346 -2.35 -4.94 23.37
CA LEU A 346 -1.94 -3.66 23.97
C LEU A 346 -2.64 -2.51 23.24
N LEU A 347 -3.42 -1.69 23.97
CA LEU A 347 -4.21 -0.60 23.44
C LEU A 347 -3.62 0.75 23.88
N ALA A 348 -3.28 1.59 22.90
CA ALA A 348 -2.66 2.89 23.12
C ALA A 348 -3.60 4.09 22.98
N GLY A 349 -4.82 3.87 22.50
CA GLY A 349 -5.79 4.89 22.10
C GLY A 349 -5.73 5.18 20.59
N HIS A 350 -6.89 5.34 19.95
CA HIS A 350 -7.01 5.44 18.48
C HIS A 350 -6.05 6.49 17.93
N THR A 351 -6.35 7.76 18.12
CA THR A 351 -5.56 8.86 17.55
C THR A 351 -4.18 9.02 18.19
N ASN A 352 -3.93 8.40 19.35
CA ASN A 352 -2.59 8.39 19.94
C ASN A 352 -1.59 7.57 19.11
N THR A 353 -2.06 6.54 18.39
CA THR A 353 -1.24 5.74 17.48
C THR A 353 -0.99 6.42 16.13
N GLU A 354 -1.52 7.61 15.90
CA GLU A 354 -1.51 8.32 14.62
C GLU A 354 -0.94 9.75 14.76
N ARG A 355 -1.45 10.54 15.72
CA ARG A 355 -1.18 11.97 15.89
C ARG A 355 0.31 12.32 15.99
N GLY A 356 1.09 11.50 16.68
CA GLY A 356 2.52 11.70 16.84
C GLY A 356 3.33 11.57 15.54
N TYR A 357 2.71 11.09 14.45
CA TYR A 357 3.32 11.03 13.13
C TYR A 357 3.29 12.35 12.36
N LEU A 358 2.38 13.28 12.68
CA LEU A 358 2.22 14.54 11.95
C LEU A 358 3.52 15.35 11.81
N PRO A 359 4.39 15.47 12.84
CA PRO A 359 5.69 16.13 12.67
C PRO A 359 6.58 15.47 11.61
N ARG A 360 6.55 14.12 11.54
CA ARG A 360 7.30 13.39 10.51
C ARG A 360 6.75 13.65 9.10
N LEU A 361 5.42 13.72 8.95
CA LEU A 361 4.79 14.07 7.68
C LEU A 361 5.15 15.50 7.26
N GLN A 362 5.19 16.43 8.22
CA GLN A 362 5.63 17.82 8.00
C GLN A 362 7.08 17.86 7.48
N ASP A 363 8.01 17.16 8.15
CA ASP A 363 9.41 17.08 7.74
C ASP A 363 9.56 16.53 6.31
N ARG A 364 8.86 15.43 6.00
CA ARG A 364 8.89 14.82 4.66
C ARG A 364 8.34 15.75 3.57
N LEU A 365 7.29 16.51 3.88
CA LEU A 365 6.76 17.52 2.96
C LEU A 365 7.75 18.69 2.77
N HIS A 366 8.42 19.15 3.83
CA HIS A 366 9.46 20.18 3.73
C HIS A 366 10.67 19.70 2.90
N GLU A 367 11.07 18.44 3.03
CA GLU A 367 12.15 17.87 2.21
C GLU A 367 11.80 17.83 0.72
N LEU A 368 10.56 17.46 0.37
CA LEU A 368 10.12 17.35 -1.01
C LEU A 368 9.64 18.66 -1.63
N CYS A 369 9.14 19.57 -0.81
CA CYS A 369 8.59 20.87 -1.20
C CYS A 369 9.03 21.98 -0.21
N PRO A 370 10.31 22.40 -0.22
CA PRO A 370 10.84 23.36 0.76
C PRO A 370 10.15 24.74 0.74
N GLN A 371 9.53 25.09 -0.38
CA GLN A 371 8.81 26.36 -0.55
C GLN A 371 7.42 26.35 0.11
N LEU A 372 6.89 25.19 0.46
CA LEU A 372 5.53 25.07 1.00
C LEU A 372 5.52 25.37 2.49
N ASN A 373 4.62 26.27 2.92
CA ASN A 373 4.39 26.50 4.35
C ASN A 373 3.48 25.41 4.92
N VAL A 374 4.07 24.43 5.60
CA VAL A 374 3.34 23.30 6.20
C VAL A 374 3.26 23.50 7.71
N VAL A 375 2.04 23.55 8.25
CA VAL A 375 1.78 23.70 9.68
C VAL A 375 0.92 22.54 10.20
N ILE A 376 1.10 22.21 11.47
CA ILE A 376 0.25 21.23 12.18
C ILE A 376 -0.84 22.01 12.92
N ALA A 377 -2.08 21.53 12.87
CA ALA A 377 -3.20 22.16 13.56
C ALA A 377 -2.99 22.15 15.09
N GLU A 378 -3.15 23.31 15.71
CA GLU A 378 -3.07 23.49 17.18
C GLU A 378 -4.34 23.04 17.87
N ASP A 379 -5.48 23.15 17.17
CA ASP A 379 -6.80 22.77 17.67
C ASP A 379 -7.16 21.29 17.41
N ASP A 380 -6.24 20.54 16.78
CA ASP A 380 -6.36 19.10 16.59
C ASP A 380 -6.08 18.35 17.90
N ARG A 381 -7.11 17.99 18.63
CA ARG A 381 -7.03 17.35 19.94
C ARG A 381 -7.73 15.99 19.94
N ASP A 382 -7.23 15.08 20.79
CA ASP A 382 -7.95 13.81 21.04
C ASP A 382 -9.33 14.12 21.66
N CYS A 383 -10.37 13.53 21.09
CA CYS A 383 -11.74 13.65 21.61
C CYS A 383 -11.91 12.97 22.99
N LEU A 384 -10.99 12.06 23.36
CA LEU A 384 -10.99 11.35 24.63
C LEU A 384 -9.96 11.97 25.59
N VAL A 385 -10.44 12.40 26.75
CA VAL A 385 -9.58 12.88 27.85
C VAL A 385 -9.42 11.76 28.86
N VAL A 386 -8.17 11.48 29.24
CA VAL A 386 -7.85 10.48 30.28
C VAL A 386 -7.70 11.19 31.61
N GLY A 387 -8.65 10.92 32.53
CA GLY A 387 -8.67 11.47 33.90
C GLY A 387 -7.74 10.71 34.87
#